data_331d9c4dc9f14e70e3888d7900857bcb
#
_entry.id   331d9c4dc9f14e70e3888d7900857bcb
#
_cell.length_a   1.000
_cell.length_b   1.000
_cell.length_c   1.000
_cell.angle_alpha   90.00
_cell.angle_beta   90.00
_cell.angle_gamma   90.00
#
_symmetry.space_group_name_H-M   'P 1'
#
loop_
_entity.id
_entity.type
_entity.pdbx_description
1 polymer ?
#
loop_
_entity_poly.entity_id
_entity_poly.type
_entity_poly.pdbx_seq_one_letter_code
_entity_poly.pdbx_strand_id
1 'polypeptide(L)'
;MSKIRANQITNENCNGAPTFTNGLNSSGIVTTTTTATTFSGNLTVTGNLGASGTLTYEDVSSIDSVGIITARSGVKVGPTAGVGGTFFADGSYNTAGIVTAVNVSVANSVTAVSYYGDGSNLSGVSNGILEQISGQCDGSTRTCDFGTFTFPNVTAPQQRNQSTSYDDVAGLTINYKPPAGCIGVLVNWNFQVSSETITHDIQHYRMYIKNADGSNTDDGLSGEQEIVYARFTHGGEYIEDVMNLNHYFRIKGSGSFDANTGALATWTTLKRIRWLTRPYSVGNHELGHFHTSYYWNGGGNVHQLRQPNITITAFGSPT
;
A
#
# COMPACT_ATOMS: atom_id res chain seq x y z
N MET A 1 87.30 4.08 -6.71
CA MET A 1 86.07 3.43 -7.15
C MET A 1 86.33 2.61 -8.40
N SER A 2 86.11 1.31 -8.33
CA SER A 2 86.22 0.43 -9.49
C SER A 2 85.01 0.59 -10.42
N LYS A 3 85.27 0.75 -11.71
CA LYS A 3 84.26 0.82 -12.75
C LYS A 3 84.43 -0.31 -13.73
N ILE A 4 83.42 -1.09 -13.99
CA ILE A 4 83.42 -2.08 -15.07
C ILE A 4 82.64 -1.44 -16.20
N ARG A 5 83.27 -1.38 -17.40
CA ARG A 5 82.62 -1.04 -18.64
C ARG A 5 82.61 -2.30 -19.50
N ALA A 6 81.45 -2.90 -19.66
CA ALA A 6 81.31 -4.12 -20.44
C ALA A 6 80.03 -4.04 -21.31
N ASN A 7 80.13 -4.53 -22.55
CA ASN A 7 78.96 -4.67 -23.40
C ASN A 7 78.12 -5.93 -23.04
N GLN A 8 78.79 -6.86 -22.35
CA GLN A 8 78.20 -8.10 -21.88
C GLN A 8 78.83 -8.56 -20.58
N ILE A 9 78.01 -8.99 -19.64
CA ILE A 9 78.43 -9.67 -18.41
C ILE A 9 77.79 -11.05 -18.36
N THR A 10 78.63 -12.06 -18.30
CA THR A 10 78.20 -13.47 -18.22
C THR A 10 78.74 -14.06 -16.94
N ASN A 11 78.29 -15.27 -16.56
CA ASN A 11 78.92 -16.04 -15.49
C ASN A 11 80.32 -16.50 -15.93
N GLU A 12 81.11 -17.00 -15.00
CA GLU A 12 82.52 -17.42 -15.21
C GLU A 12 82.66 -18.38 -16.38
N ASN A 13 81.75 -19.30 -16.55
CA ASN A 13 81.79 -20.33 -17.61
C ASN A 13 81.10 -19.91 -18.93
N CYS A 14 80.63 -18.71 -19.06
CA CYS A 14 79.89 -18.16 -20.23
C CYS A 14 78.66 -18.98 -20.62
N ASN A 15 78.06 -19.77 -19.75
CA ASN A 15 76.99 -20.73 -19.97
C ASN A 15 75.71 -20.37 -19.22
N GLY A 16 75.64 -19.18 -18.58
CA GLY A 16 74.49 -18.75 -17.82
C GLY A 16 74.50 -17.29 -17.39
N ALA A 17 73.53 -16.90 -16.64
CA ALA A 17 73.40 -15.55 -16.10
C ALA A 17 74.37 -15.31 -14.93
N PRO A 18 74.93 -14.10 -14.75
CA PRO A 18 75.74 -13.75 -13.61
C PRO A 18 74.87 -13.72 -12.35
N THR A 19 75.48 -14.12 -11.21
CA THR A 19 74.87 -14.09 -9.89
C THR A 19 75.40 -12.89 -9.11
N PHE A 20 74.53 -12.04 -8.61
CA PHE A 20 74.83 -10.93 -7.73
C PHE A 20 74.46 -11.28 -6.30
N THR A 21 75.45 -11.79 -5.47
CA THR A 21 75.19 -12.26 -4.11
C THR A 21 74.75 -11.17 -3.14
N ASN A 22 75.11 -9.91 -3.40
CA ASN A 22 74.81 -8.75 -2.58
C ASN A 22 73.75 -7.82 -3.21
N GLY A 23 73.04 -8.34 -4.20
CA GLY A 23 72.01 -7.58 -4.92
C GLY A 23 72.54 -6.70 -6.06
N LEU A 24 71.66 -6.22 -6.92
CA LEU A 24 71.91 -5.32 -8.00
C LEU A 24 71.23 -4.00 -7.72
N ASN A 25 71.99 -2.88 -7.65
CA ASN A 25 71.48 -1.54 -7.61
C ASN A 25 71.61 -0.90 -8.97
N SER A 26 70.53 -0.57 -9.61
CA SER A 26 70.47 0.11 -10.92
C SER A 26 69.79 1.45 -10.81
N SER A 27 70.47 2.54 -11.17
CA SER A 27 69.91 3.90 -11.21
C SER A 27 69.26 4.22 -12.57
N GLY A 28 69.18 3.29 -13.46
CA GLY A 28 68.61 3.42 -14.79
C GLY A 28 67.51 2.38 -15.08
N ILE A 29 67.26 2.13 -16.37
CA ILE A 29 66.30 1.16 -16.85
C ILE A 29 66.90 -0.26 -16.72
N VAL A 30 66.18 -1.18 -16.10
CA VAL A 30 66.48 -2.61 -16.13
C VAL A 30 65.44 -3.26 -17.07
N THR A 31 65.91 -3.82 -18.17
CA THR A 31 65.10 -4.52 -19.14
C THR A 31 65.43 -6.01 -19.09
N THR A 32 64.44 -6.85 -18.83
CA THR A 32 64.58 -8.31 -18.92
C THR A 32 63.82 -8.81 -20.15
N THR A 33 64.45 -9.55 -21.01
CA THR A 33 63.86 -10.10 -22.26
C THR A 33 63.62 -11.62 -22.12
N THR A 34 63.60 -12.12 -20.92
CA THR A 34 63.37 -13.54 -20.63
C THR A 34 61.88 -13.88 -20.57
N THR A 35 61.56 -15.14 -20.84
CA THR A 35 60.19 -15.67 -20.71
C THR A 35 59.64 -15.67 -19.30
N ALA A 36 60.49 -15.57 -18.27
CA ALA A 36 60.09 -15.44 -16.89
C ALA A 36 61.13 -14.68 -16.06
N THR A 37 60.67 -13.77 -15.19
CA THR A 37 61.50 -13.14 -14.14
C THR A 37 60.83 -13.45 -12.82
N THR A 38 61.56 -14.10 -11.89
CA THR A 38 61.05 -14.51 -10.59
C THR A 38 61.71 -13.68 -9.50
N PHE A 39 60.86 -13.10 -8.63
CA PHE A 39 61.28 -12.52 -7.37
C PHE A 39 60.89 -13.48 -6.25
N SER A 40 61.88 -14.06 -5.56
CA SER A 40 61.65 -15.00 -4.46
C SER A 40 61.43 -14.34 -3.10
N GLY A 41 61.33 -13.02 -3.08
CA GLY A 41 61.06 -12.20 -1.91
C GLY A 41 60.05 -11.08 -2.24
N ASN A 42 59.99 -10.09 -1.38
CA ASN A 42 59.08 -8.97 -1.56
C ASN A 42 59.49 -8.07 -2.76
N LEU A 43 58.54 -7.76 -3.61
CA LEU A 43 58.66 -6.70 -4.64
C LEU A 43 57.99 -5.44 -4.10
N THR A 44 58.76 -4.38 -3.84
CA THR A 44 58.24 -3.08 -3.48
C THR A 44 58.32 -2.12 -4.67
N VAL A 45 57.19 -1.63 -5.12
CA VAL A 45 57.09 -0.64 -6.18
C VAL A 45 56.63 0.68 -5.55
N THR A 46 57.51 1.69 -5.56
CA THR A 46 57.21 3.03 -5.00
C THR A 46 56.55 3.95 -6.00
N GLY A 47 56.41 3.54 -7.24
CA GLY A 47 55.75 4.25 -8.32
C GLY A 47 54.61 3.42 -8.94
N ASN A 48 54.27 3.68 -10.19
CA ASN A 48 53.25 2.92 -10.90
C ASN A 48 53.73 1.53 -11.31
N LEU A 49 52.94 0.51 -11.04
CA LEU A 49 53.13 -0.82 -11.62
C LEU A 49 52.20 -0.97 -12.84
N GLY A 50 52.77 -0.98 -14.01
CA GLY A 50 52.07 -1.24 -15.29
C GLY A 50 52.21 -2.70 -15.70
N ALA A 51 51.12 -3.46 -15.78
CA ALA A 51 51.08 -4.78 -16.31
C ALA A 51 50.27 -4.76 -17.63
N SER A 52 50.88 -5.08 -18.77
CA SER A 52 50.20 -5.16 -20.06
C SER A 52 49.46 -6.50 -20.28
N GLY A 53 49.66 -7.45 -19.38
CA GLY A 53 49.01 -8.76 -19.36
C GLY A 53 48.14 -8.97 -18.13
N THR A 54 47.83 -10.23 -17.84
CA THR A 54 47.06 -10.61 -16.66
C THR A 54 47.93 -10.59 -15.44
N LEU A 55 47.50 -9.93 -14.36
CA LEU A 55 48.08 -9.99 -13.06
C LEU A 55 47.30 -11.01 -12.24
N THR A 56 47.90 -12.15 -11.91
CA THR A 56 47.26 -13.23 -11.16
C THR A 56 47.83 -13.25 -9.74
N TYR A 57 46.93 -13.19 -8.78
CA TYR A 57 47.21 -13.31 -7.35
C TYR A 57 46.63 -14.62 -6.81
N GLU A 58 47.34 -15.36 -5.99
CA GLU A 58 46.78 -16.50 -5.27
C GLU A 58 46.08 -16.06 -3.98
N ASP A 59 46.69 -15.11 -3.25
CA ASP A 59 46.13 -14.54 -2.03
C ASP A 59 46.36 -13.03 -1.95
N VAL A 60 45.29 -12.28 -1.89
CA VAL A 60 45.30 -10.85 -1.63
C VAL A 60 44.54 -10.59 -0.33
N SER A 61 45.25 -10.25 0.75
CA SER A 61 44.62 -9.98 2.04
C SER A 61 43.85 -8.66 2.07
N SER A 62 44.24 -7.67 1.26
CA SER A 62 43.48 -6.43 1.09
C SER A 62 43.79 -5.76 -0.24
N ILE A 63 42.79 -5.15 -0.87
CA ILE A 63 42.94 -4.22 -1.96
C ILE A 63 42.35 -2.89 -1.48
N ASP A 64 43.23 -1.88 -1.33
CA ASP A 64 42.82 -0.53 -1.05
C ASP A 64 42.90 0.32 -2.33
N SER A 65 41.80 0.87 -2.73
CA SER A 65 41.67 1.75 -3.92
C SER A 65 41.14 3.09 -3.50
N VAL A 66 41.95 4.12 -3.61
CA VAL A 66 41.55 5.52 -3.37
C VAL A 66 40.74 6.10 -4.52
N GLY A 67 40.66 5.37 -5.64
CA GLY A 67 39.94 5.80 -6.85
C GLY A 67 38.89 4.78 -7.30
N ILE A 68 38.63 4.76 -8.59
CA ILE A 68 37.63 3.89 -9.22
C ILE A 68 38.27 2.54 -9.58
N ILE A 69 37.62 1.45 -9.18
CA ILE A 69 37.93 0.11 -9.69
C ILE A 69 37.08 -0.13 -10.93
N THR A 70 37.71 -0.29 -12.09
CA THR A 70 37.02 -0.63 -13.34
C THR A 70 37.15 -2.12 -13.60
N ALA A 71 36.06 -2.87 -13.37
CA ALA A 71 35.99 -4.30 -13.67
C ALA A 71 35.10 -4.53 -14.91
N ARG A 72 35.70 -4.78 -16.07
CA ARG A 72 34.97 -4.92 -17.34
C ARG A 72 34.13 -6.20 -17.45
N SER A 73 34.47 -7.23 -16.69
CA SER A 73 33.79 -8.53 -16.68
C SER A 73 33.06 -8.82 -15.38
N GLY A 74 32.92 -7.80 -14.50
CA GLY A 74 32.29 -7.93 -13.21
C GLY A 74 33.23 -8.30 -12.06
N VAL A 75 32.72 -8.25 -10.85
CA VAL A 75 33.40 -8.59 -9.58
C VAL A 75 32.62 -9.72 -8.91
N LYS A 76 33.30 -10.80 -8.60
CA LYS A 76 32.74 -11.92 -7.81
C LYS A 76 33.21 -11.81 -6.36
N VAL A 77 32.27 -11.92 -5.45
CA VAL A 77 32.55 -11.90 -3.98
C VAL A 77 31.97 -13.16 -3.40
N GLY A 78 32.85 -13.91 -2.70
CA GLY A 78 32.45 -15.15 -2.03
C GLY A 78 33.34 -16.36 -2.41
N PRO A 79 33.13 -17.51 -1.75
CA PRO A 79 33.92 -18.71 -1.97
C PRO A 79 33.67 -19.30 -3.37
N THR A 80 34.65 -20.06 -3.88
CA THR A 80 34.65 -20.64 -5.23
C THR A 80 33.44 -21.55 -5.53
N ALA A 81 32.85 -22.16 -4.49
CA ALA A 81 31.72 -23.08 -4.60
C ALA A 81 30.36 -22.44 -4.33
N GLY A 82 30.32 -21.21 -3.80
CA GLY A 82 29.10 -20.48 -3.51
C GLY A 82 29.34 -18.98 -3.68
N VAL A 83 28.73 -18.38 -4.67
CA VAL A 83 28.92 -16.97 -4.96
C VAL A 83 28.07 -16.16 -3.99
N GLY A 84 28.70 -15.44 -3.05
CA GLY A 84 27.99 -14.53 -2.13
C GLY A 84 27.36 -13.35 -2.86
N GLY A 85 28.02 -12.85 -3.90
CA GLY A 85 27.48 -11.79 -4.76
C GLY A 85 28.32 -11.61 -6.03
N THR A 86 27.73 -11.07 -7.07
CA THR A 86 28.40 -10.76 -8.32
C THR A 86 27.86 -9.43 -8.86
N PHE A 87 28.79 -8.49 -9.15
CA PHE A 87 28.51 -7.31 -9.96
C PHE A 87 28.88 -7.65 -11.40
N PHE A 88 27.91 -7.62 -12.29
CA PHE A 88 28.13 -7.91 -13.72
C PHE A 88 28.55 -6.66 -14.51
N ALA A 89 29.08 -6.87 -15.69
CA ALA A 89 29.55 -5.80 -16.55
C ALA A 89 28.41 -4.87 -17.06
N ASP A 90 27.18 -5.34 -17.07
CA ASP A 90 25.96 -4.58 -17.40
C ASP A 90 25.44 -3.74 -16.20
N GLY A 91 26.13 -3.78 -15.05
CA GLY A 91 25.73 -3.10 -13.84
C GLY A 91 24.76 -3.88 -12.96
N SER A 92 24.33 -5.05 -13.35
CA SER A 92 23.47 -5.89 -12.52
C SER A 92 24.22 -6.48 -11.34
N TYR A 93 23.49 -6.74 -10.24
CA TYR A 93 23.99 -7.36 -9.04
C TYR A 93 23.15 -8.58 -8.67
N ASN A 94 23.79 -9.72 -8.51
CA ASN A 94 23.19 -10.95 -8.03
C ASN A 94 23.81 -11.35 -6.68
N THR A 95 22.98 -11.68 -5.71
CA THR A 95 23.39 -12.16 -4.38
C THR A 95 22.54 -13.36 -3.98
N ALA A 96 23.18 -14.35 -3.38
CA ALA A 96 22.50 -15.50 -2.77
C ALA A 96 22.07 -15.23 -1.31
N GLY A 97 22.48 -14.09 -0.76
CA GLY A 97 22.25 -13.72 0.64
C GLY A 97 21.34 -12.50 0.80
N ILE A 98 21.45 -11.86 1.95
CA ILE A 98 20.69 -10.67 2.35
C ILE A 98 21.42 -9.42 1.86
N VAL A 99 20.70 -8.50 1.24
CA VAL A 99 21.14 -7.12 0.99
C VAL A 99 20.61 -6.23 2.10
N THR A 100 21.51 -5.67 2.90
CA THR A 100 21.15 -4.67 3.91
C THR A 100 21.50 -3.29 3.40
N ALA A 101 20.51 -2.42 3.27
CA ALA A 101 20.68 -1.05 2.82
C ALA A 101 19.79 -0.10 3.63
N VAL A 102 20.26 1.09 3.90
CA VAL A 102 19.45 2.15 4.56
C VAL A 102 18.37 2.66 3.62
N ASN A 103 18.70 2.80 2.33
CA ASN A 103 17.77 3.20 1.28
C ASN A 103 18.03 2.40 0.00
N VAL A 104 16.97 1.99 -0.66
CA VAL A 104 17.02 1.37 -2.00
C VAL A 104 16.18 2.25 -2.93
N SER A 105 16.82 2.88 -3.93
CA SER A 105 16.14 3.64 -4.97
C SER A 105 16.16 2.86 -6.26
N VAL A 106 14.98 2.58 -6.81
CA VAL A 106 14.81 1.79 -8.04
C VAL A 106 14.02 2.62 -9.05
N ALA A 107 14.60 2.85 -10.22
CA ALA A 107 13.99 3.69 -11.23
C ALA A 107 12.77 3.06 -11.92
N ASN A 108 12.62 1.73 -11.89
CA ASN A 108 11.55 1.02 -12.59
C ASN A 108 10.73 0.15 -11.66
N SER A 109 11.18 -1.05 -11.32
CA SER A 109 10.39 -2.00 -10.54
C SER A 109 11.23 -2.81 -9.55
N VAL A 110 10.60 -3.17 -8.42
CA VAL A 110 11.12 -4.17 -7.49
C VAL A 110 10.16 -5.36 -7.53
N THR A 111 10.68 -6.53 -7.90
CA THR A 111 9.92 -7.78 -7.85
C THR A 111 10.35 -8.58 -6.63
N ALA A 112 9.43 -8.87 -5.74
CA ALA A 112 9.67 -9.68 -4.55
C ALA A 112 8.50 -10.65 -4.31
N VAL A 113 8.79 -11.82 -3.75
CA VAL A 113 7.75 -12.78 -3.35
C VAL A 113 6.94 -12.24 -2.18
N SER A 114 7.57 -11.48 -1.27
CA SER A 114 6.92 -10.88 -0.11
C SER A 114 7.59 -9.58 0.28
N TYR A 115 6.79 -8.63 0.77
CA TYR A 115 7.23 -7.40 1.42
C TYR A 115 6.83 -7.46 2.89
N TYR A 116 7.77 -7.18 3.78
CA TYR A 116 7.54 -7.07 5.22
C TYR A 116 7.89 -5.66 5.68
N GLY A 117 6.97 -5.02 6.37
CA GLY A 117 7.17 -3.67 6.90
C GLY A 117 5.91 -2.84 6.87
N ASP A 118 6.03 -1.58 7.30
CA ASP A 118 4.96 -0.61 7.19
C ASP A 118 4.76 -0.17 5.74
N GLY A 119 3.63 -0.56 5.16
CA GLY A 119 3.22 -0.21 3.81
C GLY A 119 2.52 1.15 3.68
N SER A 120 2.47 1.96 4.73
CA SER A 120 1.70 3.22 4.78
C SER A 120 2.10 4.24 3.70
N ASN A 121 3.35 4.15 3.22
CA ASN A 121 3.87 5.02 2.16
C ASN A 121 3.87 4.39 0.77
N LEU A 122 3.33 3.18 0.61
CA LEU A 122 3.20 2.56 -0.70
C LEU A 122 2.00 3.16 -1.44
N SER A 123 2.25 3.84 -2.55
CA SER A 123 1.23 4.34 -3.46
C SER A 123 1.04 3.40 -4.64
N GLY A 124 -0.19 3.28 -5.15
CA GLY A 124 -0.48 2.41 -6.30
C GLY A 124 -0.55 0.91 -5.96
N VAL A 125 -0.58 0.55 -4.69
CA VAL A 125 -0.82 -0.84 -4.28
C VAL A 125 -2.32 -1.12 -4.41
N SER A 126 -2.72 -1.68 -5.54
CA SER A 126 -4.12 -2.06 -5.77
C SER A 126 -4.39 -3.46 -5.23
N ASN A 127 -4.88 -3.55 -4.00
CA ASN A 127 -5.50 -4.77 -3.47
C ASN A 127 -7.04 -4.75 -3.59
N GLY A 128 -7.58 -3.93 -4.48
CA GLY A 128 -9.01 -3.79 -4.72
C GLY A 128 -9.76 -2.95 -3.68
N ILE A 129 -9.23 -2.79 -2.47
CA ILE A 129 -9.79 -1.91 -1.42
C ILE A 129 -8.81 -0.77 -1.17
N LEU A 130 -9.25 0.47 -1.45
CA LEU A 130 -8.46 1.67 -1.19
C LEU A 130 -8.63 2.16 0.25
N GLU A 131 -9.85 2.03 0.78
CA GLU A 131 -10.16 2.45 2.14
C GLU A 131 -11.34 1.64 2.68
N GLN A 132 -11.28 1.30 3.96
CA GLN A 132 -12.41 0.73 4.68
C GLN A 132 -12.58 1.41 6.03
N ILE A 133 -13.77 1.95 6.27
CA ILE A 133 -14.16 2.59 7.53
C ILE A 133 -15.31 1.77 8.11
N SER A 134 -15.17 1.30 9.34
CA SER A 134 -16.21 0.56 10.04
C SER A 134 -16.28 0.97 11.51
N GLY A 135 -17.48 1.10 12.03
CA GLY A 135 -17.70 1.42 13.43
C GLY A 135 -19.15 1.58 13.80
N GLN A 136 -19.37 1.81 15.09
CA GLN A 136 -20.68 2.09 15.66
C GLN A 136 -21.05 3.57 15.46
N CYS A 137 -22.35 3.85 15.43
CA CYS A 137 -22.86 5.22 15.37
C CYS A 137 -22.87 5.87 16.76
N ASP A 138 -21.69 6.01 17.36
CA ASP A 138 -21.47 6.53 18.71
C ASP A 138 -20.83 7.93 18.75
N GLY A 139 -20.73 8.58 17.58
CA GLY A 139 -20.09 9.89 17.44
C GLY A 139 -18.56 9.81 17.37
N SER A 140 -17.96 8.64 17.42
CA SER A 140 -16.51 8.48 17.30
C SER A 140 -16.00 8.89 15.92
N THR A 141 -14.70 9.15 15.84
CA THR A 141 -14.05 9.60 14.61
C THR A 141 -13.00 8.60 14.12
N ARG A 142 -12.73 8.62 12.82
CA ARG A 142 -11.62 7.88 12.18
C ARG A 142 -10.89 8.81 11.21
N THR A 143 -9.58 8.71 11.18
CA THR A 143 -8.77 9.33 10.13
C THR A 143 -8.96 8.55 8.84
N CYS A 144 -9.17 9.25 7.74
CA CYS A 144 -9.37 8.71 6.41
C CYS A 144 -8.72 9.63 5.37
N ASP A 145 -8.74 9.25 4.10
CA ASP A 145 -8.05 10.00 3.03
C ASP A 145 -8.50 11.47 2.94
N PHE A 146 -9.78 11.75 3.09
CA PHE A 146 -10.30 13.13 3.04
C PHE A 146 -10.16 13.92 4.35
N GLY A 147 -9.54 13.35 5.39
CA GLY A 147 -9.36 13.97 6.71
C GLY A 147 -10.01 13.15 7.83
N THR A 148 -11.08 13.64 8.41
CA THR A 148 -11.75 12.98 9.55
C THR A 148 -13.17 12.57 9.14
N PHE A 149 -13.45 11.29 9.22
CA PHE A 149 -14.81 10.76 9.19
C PHE A 149 -15.38 10.72 10.61
N THR A 150 -16.59 11.24 10.78
CA THR A 150 -17.31 11.19 12.06
C THR A 150 -18.52 10.27 11.91
N PHE A 151 -18.60 9.23 12.72
CA PHE A 151 -19.79 8.40 12.78
C PHE A 151 -20.97 9.21 13.29
N PRO A 152 -22.20 8.98 12.81
CA PRO A 152 -23.40 9.53 13.43
C PRO A 152 -23.43 9.21 14.93
N ASN A 153 -24.04 10.08 15.72
CA ASN A 153 -24.16 9.86 17.17
C ASN A 153 -25.60 9.48 17.52
N VAL A 154 -25.82 8.21 17.80
CA VAL A 154 -27.12 7.68 18.22
C VAL A 154 -27.04 7.39 19.72
N THR A 155 -27.69 8.19 20.53
CA THR A 155 -27.60 8.12 22.00
C THR A 155 -28.82 7.49 22.67
N ALA A 156 -29.88 7.25 21.90
CA ALA A 156 -31.12 6.66 22.40
C ALA A 156 -31.86 5.92 21.28
N PRO A 157 -32.71 4.96 21.60
CA PRO A 157 -33.69 4.44 20.68
C PRO A 157 -34.56 5.56 20.11
N GLN A 158 -34.90 5.46 18.83
CA GLN A 158 -35.76 6.44 18.17
C GLN A 158 -37.14 5.83 17.94
N GLN A 159 -38.14 6.33 18.65
CA GLN A 159 -39.53 6.04 18.31
C GLN A 159 -39.90 6.81 17.06
N ARG A 160 -40.55 6.14 16.12
CA ARG A 160 -41.00 6.79 14.93
C ARG A 160 -42.38 7.43 15.14
N ASN A 161 -42.52 8.67 14.67
CA ASN A 161 -43.82 9.30 14.59
C ASN A 161 -44.67 8.64 13.47
N GLN A 162 -45.92 8.47 13.75
CA GLN A 162 -46.93 7.93 12.83
C GLN A 162 -47.29 8.96 11.75
N SER A 163 -46.41 9.09 10.78
CA SER A 163 -46.59 10.01 9.67
C SER A 163 -46.30 9.31 8.35
N THR A 164 -47.12 9.49 7.35
CA THR A 164 -46.89 9.02 5.99
C THR A 164 -45.83 9.83 5.23
N SER A 165 -45.26 10.85 5.87
CA SER A 165 -44.11 11.59 5.35
C SER A 165 -42.80 10.84 5.61
N TYR A 166 -41.85 10.95 4.69
CA TYR A 166 -40.52 10.42 4.87
C TYR A 166 -39.73 11.27 5.86
N ASP A 167 -39.17 10.66 6.87
CA ASP A 167 -38.38 11.30 7.92
C ASP A 167 -36.99 10.68 8.05
N ASP A 168 -36.06 11.48 8.57
CA ASP A 168 -34.70 11.01 8.89
C ASP A 168 -34.74 10.02 10.06
N VAL A 169 -33.89 9.00 9.98
CA VAL A 169 -33.57 8.12 11.10
C VAL A 169 -32.17 8.44 11.58
N ALA A 170 -32.01 8.65 12.87
CA ALA A 170 -30.70 8.87 13.47
C ALA A 170 -29.74 7.73 13.07
N GLY A 171 -28.50 8.06 12.77
CA GLY A 171 -27.53 7.05 12.36
C GLY A 171 -27.54 6.66 10.88
N LEU A 172 -28.57 7.03 10.11
CA LEU A 172 -28.68 6.66 8.71
C LEU A 172 -28.23 7.76 7.72
N THR A 173 -27.51 8.76 8.22
CA THR A 173 -26.95 9.84 7.40
C THR A 173 -25.44 9.90 7.58
N ILE A 174 -24.69 9.91 6.50
CA ILE A 174 -23.24 10.05 6.49
C ILE A 174 -22.77 11.11 5.50
N ASN A 175 -21.60 11.67 5.75
CA ASN A 175 -20.84 12.45 4.79
C ASN A 175 -19.54 11.71 4.47
N TYR A 176 -19.30 11.43 3.18
CA TYR A 176 -18.14 10.67 2.76
C TYR A 176 -17.57 11.15 1.42
N LYS A 177 -16.26 11.07 1.28
CA LYS A 177 -15.51 11.25 0.04
C LYS A 177 -14.46 10.13 -0.04
N PRO A 178 -14.44 9.33 -1.11
CA PRO A 178 -13.45 8.26 -1.26
C PRO A 178 -12.07 8.79 -1.66
N PRO A 179 -11.01 7.97 -1.47
CA PRO A 179 -9.67 8.23 -2.00
C PRO A 179 -9.65 8.41 -3.52
N ALA A 180 -8.60 9.08 -4.01
CA ALA A 180 -8.35 9.19 -5.44
C ALA A 180 -8.16 7.81 -6.08
N GLY A 181 -8.63 7.62 -7.31
CA GLY A 181 -8.57 6.32 -8.01
C GLY A 181 -9.68 5.34 -7.64
N CYS A 182 -10.63 5.75 -6.78
CA CYS A 182 -11.79 4.94 -6.45
C CYS A 182 -12.72 4.75 -7.67
N ILE A 183 -13.14 3.50 -7.91
CA ILE A 183 -14.08 3.12 -8.96
C ILE A 183 -15.46 2.74 -8.42
N GLY A 184 -15.59 2.58 -7.12
CA GLY A 184 -16.87 2.29 -6.48
C GLY A 184 -16.80 2.32 -4.97
N VAL A 185 -17.93 2.64 -4.36
CA VAL A 185 -18.10 2.72 -2.90
C VAL A 185 -19.27 1.87 -2.48
N LEU A 186 -19.04 0.89 -1.61
CA LEU A 186 -20.09 0.15 -0.92
C LEU A 186 -20.32 0.79 0.45
N VAL A 187 -21.56 1.15 0.72
CA VAL A 187 -21.98 1.59 2.05
C VAL A 187 -23.00 0.60 2.60
N ASN A 188 -22.79 0.19 3.83
CA ASN A 188 -23.66 -0.75 4.54
C ASN A 188 -24.04 -0.16 5.89
N TRP A 189 -25.34 -0.12 6.18
CA TRP A 189 -25.91 0.22 7.47
C TRP A 189 -26.55 -1.02 8.07
N ASN A 190 -26.20 -1.34 9.29
CA ASN A 190 -26.79 -2.42 10.06
C ASN A 190 -27.38 -1.84 11.35
N PHE A 191 -28.68 -2.02 11.55
CA PHE A 191 -29.41 -1.51 12.71
C PHE A 191 -30.60 -2.38 13.05
N GLN A 192 -31.05 -2.30 14.28
CA GLN A 192 -32.21 -3.05 14.75
C GLN A 192 -33.49 -2.21 14.67
N VAL A 193 -34.57 -2.86 14.31
CA VAL A 193 -35.93 -2.36 14.35
C VAL A 193 -36.80 -3.23 15.23
N SER A 194 -37.78 -2.64 15.90
CA SER A 194 -38.75 -3.40 16.70
C SER A 194 -40.16 -2.81 16.55
N SER A 195 -41.16 -3.68 16.70
CA SER A 195 -42.58 -3.31 16.71
C SER A 195 -43.26 -3.93 17.93
N GLU A 196 -44.16 -3.18 18.57
CA GLU A 196 -44.73 -3.58 19.84
C GLU A 196 -46.11 -4.27 19.75
N THR A 197 -46.91 -3.95 18.76
CA THR A 197 -48.35 -4.25 18.87
C THR A 197 -49.05 -4.57 17.56
N ILE A 198 -48.32 -4.94 16.50
CA ILE A 198 -48.94 -4.92 15.18
C ILE A 198 -48.80 -6.24 14.46
N THR A 199 -49.91 -6.68 13.85
CA THR A 199 -49.96 -7.90 13.08
C THR A 199 -49.21 -7.84 11.74
N HIS A 200 -48.97 -6.63 11.23
CA HIS A 200 -48.23 -6.41 9.97
C HIS A 200 -47.58 -5.03 9.99
N ASP A 201 -46.29 -4.97 9.81
CA ASP A 201 -45.56 -3.72 9.62
C ASP A 201 -45.02 -3.64 8.18
N ILE A 202 -45.27 -2.51 7.54
CA ILE A 202 -44.73 -2.21 6.22
C ILE A 202 -44.00 -0.89 6.30
N GLN A 203 -42.68 -0.96 6.13
CA GLN A 203 -41.81 0.18 6.14
C GLN A 203 -41.24 0.46 4.75
N HIS A 204 -41.27 1.71 4.34
CA HIS A 204 -40.68 2.21 3.13
C HIS A 204 -39.39 2.96 3.46
N TYR A 205 -38.33 2.65 2.74
CA TYR A 205 -37.03 3.31 2.83
C TYR A 205 -36.69 3.92 1.49
N ARG A 206 -36.12 5.13 1.51
CA ARG A 206 -35.58 5.79 0.35
C ARG A 206 -34.20 6.32 0.63
N MET A 207 -33.26 6.04 -0.27
CA MET A 207 -31.92 6.56 -0.19
C MET A 207 -31.74 7.79 -1.09
N TYR A 208 -31.06 8.78 -0.56
CA TYR A 208 -30.74 10.02 -1.24
C TYR A 208 -29.25 10.30 -1.18
N ILE A 209 -28.75 10.98 -2.24
CA ILE A 209 -27.39 11.49 -2.31
C ILE A 209 -27.40 12.93 -2.78
N LYS A 210 -26.50 13.75 -2.24
CA LYS A 210 -26.21 15.11 -2.70
C LYS A 210 -24.79 15.50 -2.34
N ASN A 211 -24.30 16.62 -2.92
CA ASN A 211 -23.10 17.27 -2.42
C ASN A 211 -23.34 17.82 -1.01
N ALA A 212 -22.42 17.57 -0.08
CA ALA A 212 -22.60 17.94 1.31
C ALA A 212 -22.63 19.47 1.52
N ASP A 213 -21.97 20.23 0.65
CA ASP A 213 -21.96 21.69 0.63
C ASP A 213 -23.17 22.30 -0.12
N GLY A 214 -24.02 21.45 -0.72
CA GLY A 214 -25.18 21.88 -1.51
C GLY A 214 -24.84 22.37 -2.92
N SER A 215 -23.58 22.28 -3.33
CA SER A 215 -23.15 22.66 -4.69
C SER A 215 -23.68 21.69 -5.76
N ASN A 216 -23.85 22.20 -6.97
CA ASN A 216 -24.01 21.40 -8.17
C ASN A 216 -22.66 21.36 -8.88
N THR A 217 -21.88 20.31 -8.62
CA THR A 217 -20.52 20.16 -9.17
C THR A 217 -20.49 19.23 -10.39
N ASP A 218 -19.32 19.06 -10.98
CA ASP A 218 -19.04 18.30 -12.22
C ASP A 218 -19.35 16.79 -12.15
N ASP A 219 -19.85 16.30 -11.03
CA ASP A 219 -20.24 14.89 -10.83
C ASP A 219 -21.61 14.53 -11.41
N GLY A 220 -22.35 15.53 -11.92
CA GLY A 220 -23.66 15.37 -12.53
C GLY A 220 -24.81 15.36 -11.54
N LEU A 221 -24.57 15.65 -10.23
CA LEU A 221 -25.62 15.77 -9.24
C LEU A 221 -26.21 17.20 -9.26
N SER A 222 -27.48 17.34 -9.61
CA SER A 222 -28.21 18.59 -9.46
C SER A 222 -29.14 18.52 -8.23
N GLY A 223 -28.62 18.96 -7.08
CA GLY A 223 -29.37 18.89 -5.83
C GLY A 223 -29.39 17.49 -5.22
N GLU A 224 -30.39 17.22 -4.37
CA GLU A 224 -30.56 15.92 -3.75
C GLU A 224 -31.29 14.97 -4.70
N GLN A 225 -30.70 13.82 -4.96
CA GLN A 225 -31.21 12.79 -5.86
C GLN A 225 -31.65 11.56 -5.09
N GLU A 226 -32.86 11.07 -5.37
CA GLU A 226 -33.32 9.75 -4.91
C GLU A 226 -32.69 8.65 -5.77
N ILE A 227 -32.18 7.59 -5.14
CA ILE A 227 -31.45 6.53 -5.82
C ILE A 227 -32.19 5.20 -5.69
N VAL A 228 -32.48 4.81 -4.46
CA VAL A 228 -33.02 3.47 -4.13
C VAL A 228 -34.18 3.63 -3.20
N TYR A 229 -35.20 2.81 -3.44
CA TYR A 229 -36.26 2.60 -2.47
C TYR A 229 -36.38 1.10 -2.15
N ALA A 230 -36.70 0.82 -0.91
CA ALA A 230 -36.96 -0.53 -0.44
C ALA A 230 -38.24 -0.53 0.40
N ARG A 231 -38.96 -1.65 0.34
CA ARG A 231 -40.10 -1.91 1.21
C ARG A 231 -39.83 -3.20 1.96
N PHE A 232 -39.95 -3.11 3.27
CA PHE A 232 -39.89 -4.28 4.15
C PHE A 232 -41.26 -4.51 4.74
N THR A 233 -41.64 -5.78 4.83
CA THR A 233 -42.90 -6.21 5.43
C THR A 233 -42.56 -7.19 6.53
N HIS A 234 -42.91 -6.87 7.73
CA HIS A 234 -42.76 -7.70 8.90
C HIS A 234 -44.13 -8.21 9.34
N GLY A 235 -44.24 -9.48 9.67
CA GLY A 235 -45.49 -10.08 10.15
C GLY A 235 -45.32 -10.63 11.56
N GLY A 236 -46.30 -10.33 12.44
CA GLY A 236 -46.30 -10.82 13.80
C GLY A 236 -46.34 -9.72 14.85
N GLU A 237 -46.74 -10.07 16.08
CA GLU A 237 -46.63 -9.22 17.25
C GLU A 237 -45.19 -9.27 17.78
N TYR A 238 -44.69 -8.15 18.30
CA TYR A 238 -43.37 -8.05 18.94
C TYR A 238 -42.22 -8.45 18.02
N ILE A 239 -42.17 -7.82 16.87
CA ILE A 239 -41.14 -8.05 15.86
C ILE A 239 -39.85 -7.42 16.33
N GLU A 240 -38.75 -8.17 16.26
CA GLU A 240 -37.39 -7.68 16.36
C GLU A 240 -36.58 -8.17 15.15
N ASP A 241 -36.15 -7.24 14.31
CA ASP A 241 -35.39 -7.56 13.11
C ASP A 241 -34.12 -6.73 13.03
N VAL A 242 -33.10 -7.33 12.42
CA VAL A 242 -31.86 -6.63 12.07
C VAL A 242 -31.95 -6.22 10.62
N MET A 243 -32.03 -4.92 10.40
CA MET A 243 -32.03 -4.34 9.07
C MET A 243 -30.62 -4.16 8.54
N ASN A 244 -30.45 -4.55 7.30
CA ASN A 244 -29.19 -4.39 6.59
C ASN A 244 -29.47 -3.65 5.27
N LEU A 245 -29.21 -2.34 5.27
CA LEU A 245 -29.39 -1.49 4.10
C LEU A 245 -28.00 -1.26 3.48
N ASN A 246 -27.85 -1.65 2.22
CA ASN A 246 -26.60 -1.46 1.52
C ASN A 246 -26.81 -0.90 0.12
N HIS A 247 -25.79 -0.23 -0.38
CA HIS A 247 -25.76 0.23 -1.76
C HIS A 247 -24.32 0.35 -2.26
N TYR A 248 -24.11 -0.09 -3.49
CA TYR A 248 -22.85 0.07 -4.20
C TYR A 248 -22.94 1.21 -5.22
N PHE A 249 -22.22 2.28 -4.95
CA PHE A 249 -22.10 3.43 -5.86
C PHE A 249 -20.96 3.16 -6.84
N ARG A 250 -21.30 2.98 -8.10
CA ARG A 250 -20.28 2.89 -9.15
C ARG A 250 -19.81 4.29 -9.54
N ILE A 251 -18.49 4.46 -9.74
CA ILE A 251 -17.89 5.67 -10.31
C ILE A 251 -17.46 5.35 -11.73
N LYS A 252 -18.05 6.05 -12.71
CA LYS A 252 -17.93 5.73 -14.14
C LYS A 252 -16.72 6.37 -14.81
N GLY A 253 -16.12 7.39 -14.18
CA GLY A 253 -15.04 8.19 -14.74
C GLY A 253 -15.50 9.32 -15.66
N SER A 254 -16.71 9.21 -16.23
CA SER A 254 -17.27 10.23 -17.13
C SER A 254 -18.79 10.09 -17.25
N GLY A 255 -19.46 11.07 -17.88
CA GLY A 255 -20.91 11.10 -18.12
C GLY A 255 -21.67 11.84 -17.02
N SER A 256 -22.96 11.54 -16.85
CA SER A 256 -23.85 12.14 -15.85
C SER A 256 -24.21 11.15 -14.74
N PHE A 257 -24.78 11.64 -13.67
CA PHE A 257 -25.40 10.83 -12.63
C PHE A 257 -26.52 9.95 -13.22
N ASP A 258 -26.62 8.72 -12.75
CA ASP A 258 -27.68 7.78 -13.13
C ASP A 258 -28.59 7.54 -11.93
N ALA A 259 -29.77 8.09 -11.96
CA ALA A 259 -30.75 7.99 -10.87
C ALA A 259 -31.27 6.56 -10.64
N ASN A 260 -31.19 5.67 -11.64
CA ASN A 260 -31.69 4.30 -11.49
C ASN A 260 -30.71 3.40 -10.73
N THR A 261 -29.41 3.69 -10.81
CA THR A 261 -28.35 2.87 -10.22
C THR A 261 -27.54 3.60 -9.16
N GLY A 262 -27.70 4.92 -9.04
CA GLY A 262 -26.86 5.75 -8.19
C GLY A 262 -25.43 5.93 -8.71
N ALA A 263 -25.16 5.53 -9.96
CA ALA A 263 -23.82 5.63 -10.52
C ALA A 263 -23.45 7.10 -10.78
N LEU A 264 -22.28 7.48 -10.28
CA LEU A 264 -21.72 8.84 -10.39
C LEU A 264 -20.76 8.95 -11.57
N ALA A 265 -20.68 10.12 -12.19
CA ALA A 265 -19.63 10.41 -13.16
C ALA A 265 -18.26 10.42 -12.46
N THR A 266 -18.16 11.19 -11.38
CA THR A 266 -16.97 11.30 -10.52
C THR A 266 -17.41 11.40 -9.05
N TRP A 267 -16.47 11.18 -8.13
CA TRP A 267 -16.72 11.40 -6.70
C TRP A 267 -15.50 12.10 -6.08
N THR A 268 -15.37 13.38 -6.37
CA THR A 268 -14.23 14.21 -5.95
C THR A 268 -14.55 15.13 -4.77
N THR A 269 -15.86 15.29 -4.45
CA THR A 269 -16.36 16.15 -3.37
C THR A 269 -17.00 15.31 -2.26
N LEU A 270 -17.14 15.90 -1.08
CA LEU A 270 -17.84 15.29 0.03
C LEU A 270 -19.32 15.12 -0.32
N LYS A 271 -19.84 13.90 -0.25
CA LYS A 271 -21.26 13.59 -0.49
C LYS A 271 -21.97 13.31 0.82
N ARG A 272 -23.18 13.83 0.95
CA ARG A 272 -24.13 13.40 1.97
C ARG A 272 -24.99 12.29 1.40
N ILE A 273 -25.02 11.15 2.07
CA ILE A 273 -25.84 9.98 1.77
C ILE A 273 -26.74 9.75 2.96
N ARG A 274 -28.03 9.56 2.71
CA ARG A 274 -29.00 9.33 3.78
C ARG A 274 -30.11 8.38 3.39
N TRP A 275 -30.65 7.67 4.35
CA TRP A 275 -31.89 6.95 4.25
C TRP A 275 -32.99 7.67 5.00
N LEU A 276 -34.12 7.84 4.32
CA LEU A 276 -35.39 8.29 4.90
C LEU A 276 -36.34 7.10 4.98
N THR A 277 -37.24 7.14 5.93
CA THR A 277 -38.22 6.06 6.11
C THR A 277 -39.61 6.61 6.44
N ARG A 278 -40.62 5.84 6.10
CA ARG A 278 -42.00 6.08 6.51
C ARG A 278 -42.77 4.76 6.66
N PRO A 279 -43.83 4.67 7.47
CA PRO A 279 -44.77 3.57 7.42
C PRO A 279 -45.60 3.60 6.11
N TYR A 280 -46.19 2.49 5.75
CA TYR A 280 -47.12 2.40 4.63
C TYR A 280 -48.39 3.27 4.86
N SER A 281 -48.99 3.13 6.04
CA SER A 281 -50.13 3.88 6.48
C SER A 281 -50.04 4.21 7.97
N VAL A 282 -50.80 5.17 8.44
CA VAL A 282 -50.95 5.43 9.89
C VAL A 282 -52.02 4.50 10.48
N GLY A 283 -51.87 4.07 11.71
CA GLY A 283 -52.79 3.19 12.43
C GLY A 283 -52.25 1.77 12.60
N ASN A 284 -52.68 0.82 11.82
CA ASN A 284 -52.36 -0.60 12.03
C ASN A 284 -51.07 -1.10 11.37
N HIS A 285 -50.22 -0.20 10.87
CA HIS A 285 -48.95 -0.54 10.18
C HIS A 285 -47.82 0.34 10.68
N GLU A 286 -47.55 0.27 11.98
CA GLU A 286 -46.64 1.17 12.63
C GLU A 286 -45.40 0.43 13.11
N LEU A 287 -44.30 0.74 12.50
CA LEU A 287 -43.03 0.36 13.10
C LEU A 287 -42.78 1.25 14.32
N GLY A 288 -42.62 0.61 15.48
CA GLY A 288 -42.47 1.34 16.69
C GLY A 288 -41.13 2.04 16.83
N HIS A 289 -40.01 1.32 16.64
CA HIS A 289 -38.74 1.82 17.13
C HIS A 289 -37.57 1.39 16.25
N PHE A 290 -36.59 2.31 16.18
CA PHE A 290 -35.28 2.08 15.57
C PHE A 290 -34.22 2.00 16.67
N HIS A 291 -33.16 1.24 16.40
CA HIS A 291 -31.99 1.10 17.27
C HIS A 291 -32.30 0.57 18.64
N THR A 292 -33.25 -0.35 18.72
CA THR A 292 -33.69 -0.90 20.02
C THR A 292 -33.98 -2.38 19.93
N SER A 293 -33.80 -3.05 21.05
CA SER A 293 -34.38 -4.34 21.36
C SER A 293 -35.48 -4.13 22.41
N TYR A 294 -36.67 -4.63 22.11
CA TYR A 294 -37.83 -4.55 22.98
C TYR A 294 -38.03 -5.87 23.71
N TYR A 295 -38.46 -5.87 24.94
CA TYR A 295 -38.63 -7.11 25.79
C TYR A 295 -37.37 -7.99 25.90
N TRP A 296 -36.19 -7.46 25.66
CA TRP A 296 -34.95 -8.24 25.64
C TRP A 296 -34.70 -9.06 26.94
N ASN A 297 -35.32 -8.69 28.05
CA ASN A 297 -35.16 -9.32 29.38
C ASN A 297 -36.48 -9.79 29.98
N GLY A 298 -37.51 -9.99 29.18
CA GLY A 298 -38.80 -10.58 29.61
C GLY A 298 -39.62 -9.71 30.56
N GLY A 299 -39.29 -8.47 30.73
CA GLY A 299 -39.98 -7.56 31.65
C GLY A 299 -40.28 -6.19 31.09
N GLY A 300 -41.57 -5.93 30.80
CA GLY A 300 -42.14 -4.59 30.58
C GLY A 300 -41.45 -3.72 29.53
N ASN A 301 -42.12 -2.75 29.02
CA ASN A 301 -41.79 -1.73 28.00
C ASN A 301 -40.40 -1.07 28.09
N VAL A 302 -39.33 -1.82 28.11
CA VAL A 302 -37.97 -1.30 28.19
C VAL A 302 -37.29 -1.43 26.84
N HIS A 303 -37.09 -0.29 26.17
CA HIS A 303 -36.28 -0.21 24.95
C HIS A 303 -34.81 -0.08 25.30
N GLN A 304 -34.03 -1.05 24.90
CA GLN A 304 -32.58 -0.99 25.02
C GLN A 304 -31.94 -0.50 23.73
N LEU A 305 -31.07 0.48 23.85
CA LEU A 305 -30.29 0.97 22.73
C LEU A 305 -29.43 -0.15 22.12
N ARG A 306 -29.62 -0.39 20.84
CA ARG A 306 -28.77 -1.21 19.99
C ARG A 306 -28.08 -0.30 19.02
N GLN A 307 -26.80 -0.05 19.26
CA GLN A 307 -26.00 0.87 18.46
C GLN A 307 -25.95 0.41 17.01
N PRO A 308 -26.39 1.23 16.06
CA PRO A 308 -26.25 0.90 14.64
C PRO A 308 -24.78 0.90 14.23
N ASN A 309 -24.46 0.15 13.19
CA ASN A 309 -23.12 0.05 12.64
C ASN A 309 -23.12 0.53 11.19
N ILE A 310 -22.02 1.15 10.80
CA ILE A 310 -21.79 1.54 9.42
C ILE A 310 -20.45 0.96 8.96
N THR A 311 -20.45 0.43 7.73
CA THR A 311 -19.24 0.07 7.02
C THR A 311 -19.24 0.74 5.66
N ILE A 312 -18.15 1.42 5.35
CA ILE A 312 -17.90 2.05 4.05
C ILE A 312 -16.65 1.39 3.47
N THR A 313 -16.74 0.91 2.24
CA THR A 313 -15.60 0.33 1.54
C THR A 313 -15.43 1.00 0.18
N ALA A 314 -14.30 1.64 -0.04
CA ALA A 314 -13.91 2.23 -1.31
C ALA A 314 -13.03 1.26 -2.09
N PHE A 315 -13.40 1.00 -3.34
CA PHE A 315 -12.71 0.05 -4.21
C PHE A 315 -11.91 0.78 -5.28
N GLY A 316 -10.67 0.34 -5.49
CA GLY A 316 -9.85 0.72 -6.62
C GLY A 316 -9.95 -0.26 -7.78
N SER A 317 -9.40 0.12 -8.93
CA SER A 317 -9.24 -0.81 -10.06
C SER A 317 -8.25 -1.90 -9.66
N PRO A 318 -8.59 -3.17 -9.76
CA PRO A 318 -7.58 -4.21 -9.69
C PRO A 318 -6.60 -4.01 -10.84
N THR A 319 -5.32 -3.98 -10.55
CA THR A 319 -4.22 -3.93 -11.54
C THR A 319 -3.93 -5.33 -12.05
#